data_0ffffb591605aefe509cb8a5648756b7
#
_entry.id   0ffffb591605aefe509cb8a5648756b7
#
_cell.length_a   1.000
_cell.length_b   1.000
_cell.length_c   1.000
_cell.angle_alpha   90.00
_cell.angle_beta   90.00
_cell.angle_gamma   90.00
#
_symmetry.space_group_name_H-M   'P 1'
#
loop_
_entity.id
_entity.type
_entity.pdbx_description
1 polymer ?
#
loop_
_entity_poly.entity_id
_entity_poly.type
_entity_poly.pdbx_seq_one_letter_code
_entity_poly.pdbx_strand_id
1 'polypeptide(L)'
;MGLKKHVILWSLMGFYAGLNALDYDTLDPKYYKYIKYYKAYEDKEVEELIRDLKRANAKSGLILGINTGFFYNHEIMVRTNSSSITGNILNYLFAYGLRFGYQTFRPSFFARLVRPNIIGRRIYIQYYGGAPKKAGFGSVGFQSVMLNGDFLLDFPLPFVGKYLYMGGYMGLGLGVVAHGVNYTAEWGMSFNAGLALTVLEKNRIEFEFKILNNFPFLQSNSSKETWWGAIASIGYQYVF
;
A
#
# COMPACT_ATOMS: atom_id res chain seq x y z
N MET A 1 24.21 24.02 -11.93
CA MET A 1 23.48 23.06 -12.78
C MET A 1 24.39 22.12 -13.60
N GLY A 2 25.71 22.39 -13.66
CA GLY A 2 26.70 21.60 -14.43
C GLY A 2 27.21 20.32 -13.76
N LEU A 3 27.34 20.31 -12.44
CA LEU A 3 27.98 19.22 -11.71
C LEU A 3 27.24 17.88 -11.83
N LYS A 4 25.90 17.89 -11.81
CA LYS A 4 25.08 16.67 -11.93
C LYS A 4 25.20 15.96 -13.29
N LYS A 5 25.45 16.71 -14.38
CA LYS A 5 25.63 16.11 -15.71
C LYS A 5 26.96 15.39 -15.85
N HIS A 6 28.02 15.89 -15.23
CA HIS A 6 29.34 15.25 -15.27
C HIS A 6 29.37 13.97 -14.42
N VAL A 7 28.75 13.96 -13.26
CA VAL A 7 28.64 12.74 -12.43
C VAL A 7 27.89 11.63 -13.17
N ILE A 8 26.80 11.96 -13.89
CA ILE A 8 26.05 10.97 -14.69
C ILE A 8 26.89 10.47 -15.88
N LEU A 9 27.72 11.31 -16.49
CA LEU A 9 28.54 10.91 -17.63
C LEU A 9 29.71 10.01 -17.22
N TRP A 10 30.37 10.30 -16.10
CA TRP A 10 31.44 9.48 -15.54
C TRP A 10 30.93 8.13 -15.01
N SER A 11 29.75 8.11 -14.40
CA SER A 11 29.10 6.87 -13.97
C SER A 11 28.69 5.99 -15.18
N LEU A 12 28.31 6.58 -16.30
CA LEU A 12 28.03 5.85 -17.54
C LEU A 12 29.28 5.23 -18.17
N MET A 13 30.44 5.89 -18.08
CA MET A 13 31.72 5.36 -18.59
C MET A 13 32.27 4.23 -17.69
N GLY A 14 32.19 4.37 -16.37
CA GLY A 14 32.62 3.34 -15.43
C GLY A 14 31.84 2.04 -15.59
N PHE A 15 30.53 2.13 -15.86
CA PHE A 15 29.69 0.97 -16.10
C PHE A 15 30.06 0.19 -17.37
N TYR A 16 30.47 0.87 -18.44
CA TYR A 16 30.88 0.24 -19.69
C TYR A 16 32.18 -0.58 -19.52
N ALA A 17 33.08 -0.12 -18.66
CA ALA A 17 34.31 -0.86 -18.32
C ALA A 17 34.03 -2.08 -17.42
N GLY A 18 33.11 -1.90 -16.45
CA GLY A 18 32.72 -2.97 -15.52
C GLY A 18 31.88 -4.09 -16.14
N LEU A 19 31.05 -3.76 -17.15
CA LEU A 19 30.28 -4.76 -17.88
C LEU A 19 31.17 -5.74 -18.69
N ASN A 20 32.36 -5.29 -19.10
CA ASN A 20 33.32 -6.16 -19.82
C ASN A 20 34.07 -7.11 -18.88
N ALA A 21 34.04 -6.87 -17.56
CA ALA A 21 34.66 -7.72 -16.54
C ALA A 21 33.67 -8.70 -15.89
N LEU A 22 32.35 -8.50 -16.11
CA LEU A 22 31.33 -9.39 -15.59
C LEU A 22 31.20 -10.63 -16.45
N ASP A 23 31.40 -11.79 -15.83
CA ASP A 23 31.09 -13.09 -16.43
C ASP A 23 29.55 -13.21 -16.52
N TYR A 24 29.00 -12.84 -17.68
CA TYR A 24 27.56 -12.88 -17.96
C TYR A 24 26.99 -14.30 -17.86
N ASP A 25 27.81 -15.32 -17.98
CA ASP A 25 27.38 -16.73 -17.93
C ASP A 25 26.92 -17.13 -16.52
N THR A 26 27.31 -16.38 -15.50
CA THR A 26 26.87 -16.61 -14.10
C THR A 26 25.59 -15.88 -13.71
N LEU A 27 25.11 -14.96 -14.55
CA LEU A 27 23.95 -14.14 -14.26
C LEU A 27 22.68 -14.78 -14.84
N ASP A 28 21.68 -14.98 -13.99
CA ASP A 28 20.34 -15.43 -14.45
C ASP A 28 19.80 -14.46 -15.52
N PRO A 29 19.49 -14.92 -16.74
CA PRO A 29 19.07 -14.11 -17.89
C PRO A 29 17.90 -13.15 -17.58
N LYS A 30 17.08 -13.49 -16.60
CA LYS A 30 15.95 -12.62 -16.17
C LYS A 30 16.40 -11.27 -15.64
N TYR A 31 17.65 -11.11 -15.20
CA TYR A 31 18.18 -9.86 -14.68
C TYR A 31 18.81 -8.98 -15.75
N TYR A 32 19.17 -9.49 -16.94
CA TYR A 32 19.81 -8.74 -18.03
C TYR A 32 19.00 -7.51 -18.44
N LYS A 33 17.68 -7.62 -18.51
CA LYS A 33 16.80 -6.50 -18.87
C LYS A 33 16.85 -5.34 -17.87
N TYR A 34 17.20 -5.60 -16.62
CA TYR A 34 17.30 -4.58 -15.57
C TYR A 34 18.66 -3.90 -15.56
N ILE A 35 19.76 -4.61 -15.86
CA ILE A 35 21.11 -4.06 -15.96
C ILE A 35 21.15 -2.90 -16.97
N LYS A 36 20.41 -3.01 -18.07
CA LYS A 36 20.27 -1.94 -19.06
C LYS A 36 19.78 -0.60 -18.48
N TYR A 37 19.01 -0.64 -17.41
CA TYR A 37 18.49 0.56 -16.74
C TYR A 37 19.45 1.13 -15.70
N TYR A 38 20.44 0.35 -15.25
CA TYR A 38 21.40 0.70 -14.19
C TYR A 38 22.83 0.84 -14.71
N LYS A 39 22.98 1.35 -15.91
CA LYS A 39 24.28 1.55 -16.60
C LYS A 39 25.30 2.46 -15.90
N ALA A 40 25.14 2.74 -14.61
CA ALA A 40 25.90 3.74 -13.88
C ALA A 40 26.73 3.16 -12.72
N TYR A 41 26.93 1.86 -12.66
CA TYR A 41 27.55 1.20 -11.51
C TYR A 41 28.91 0.62 -11.85
N GLU A 42 29.88 0.77 -10.92
CA GLU A 42 31.15 0.04 -10.92
C GLU A 42 30.97 -1.42 -10.49
N ASP A 43 31.96 -2.31 -10.69
CA ASP A 43 31.83 -3.76 -10.48
C ASP A 43 31.29 -4.17 -9.09
N LYS A 44 31.75 -3.51 -8.02
CA LYS A 44 31.21 -3.74 -6.66
C LYS A 44 29.73 -3.37 -6.54
N GLU A 45 29.32 -2.33 -7.22
CA GLU A 45 27.95 -1.86 -7.25
C GLU A 45 27.04 -2.80 -8.04
N VAL A 46 27.59 -3.49 -9.04
CA VAL A 46 26.84 -4.50 -9.81
C VAL A 46 26.45 -5.69 -8.94
N GLU A 47 27.34 -6.18 -8.08
CA GLU A 47 26.97 -7.24 -7.12
C GLU A 47 25.89 -6.80 -6.13
N GLU A 48 26.01 -5.57 -5.64
CA GLU A 48 24.97 -4.99 -4.79
C GLU A 48 23.63 -4.85 -5.52
N LEU A 49 23.67 -4.41 -6.77
CA LEU A 49 22.50 -4.30 -7.62
C LEU A 49 21.81 -5.64 -7.83
N ILE A 50 22.57 -6.69 -8.15
CA ILE A 50 22.04 -8.04 -8.32
C ILE A 50 21.40 -8.54 -7.03
N ARG A 51 22.04 -8.28 -5.89
CA ARG A 51 21.48 -8.61 -4.57
C ARG A 51 20.17 -7.88 -4.30
N ASP A 52 20.11 -6.58 -4.60
CA ASP A 52 18.90 -5.78 -4.44
C ASP A 52 17.78 -6.20 -5.40
N LEU A 53 18.11 -6.59 -6.62
CA LEU A 53 17.14 -7.17 -7.57
C LEU A 53 16.58 -8.53 -7.10
N LYS A 54 17.42 -9.39 -6.53
CA LYS A 54 16.98 -10.66 -5.92
C LYS A 54 16.01 -10.40 -4.76
N ARG A 55 16.33 -9.44 -3.90
CA ARG A 55 15.46 -9.03 -2.78
C ARG A 55 14.16 -8.40 -3.26
N ALA A 56 14.21 -7.52 -4.26
CA ALA A 56 13.04 -6.94 -4.88
C ALA A 56 12.12 -8.02 -5.47
N ASN A 57 12.70 -9.05 -6.08
CA ASN A 57 11.94 -10.18 -6.59
C ASN A 57 11.34 -11.03 -5.46
N ALA A 58 12.07 -11.26 -4.36
CA ALA A 58 11.57 -11.99 -3.19
C ALA A 58 10.42 -11.25 -2.48
N LYS A 59 10.42 -9.91 -2.49
CA LYS A 59 9.33 -9.05 -1.98
C LYS A 59 8.17 -8.90 -2.95
N SER A 60 8.23 -9.49 -4.14
CA SER A 60 7.24 -9.36 -5.20
C SER A 60 6.49 -10.66 -5.40
N GLY A 61 5.17 -10.62 -5.42
CA GLY A 61 4.34 -11.81 -5.62
C GLY A 61 2.90 -11.58 -5.20
N LEU A 62 2.17 -12.67 -5.14
CA LEU A 62 0.82 -12.68 -4.57
C LEU A 62 0.91 -12.38 -3.07
N ILE A 63 -0.06 -11.69 -2.56
CA ILE A 63 -0.15 -11.33 -1.14
C ILE A 63 -1.44 -11.85 -0.54
N LEU A 64 -1.32 -12.35 0.68
CA LEU A 64 -2.43 -12.64 1.55
C LEU A 64 -2.17 -11.97 2.90
N GLY A 65 -3.16 -11.30 3.45
CA GLY A 65 -3.01 -10.59 4.72
C GLY A 65 -4.28 -10.59 5.55
N ILE A 66 -4.08 -10.39 6.84
CA ILE A 66 -5.13 -10.21 7.83
C ILE A 66 -4.89 -8.89 8.57
N ASN A 67 -5.95 -8.22 8.95
CA ASN A 67 -5.92 -6.96 9.68
C ASN A 67 -6.88 -7.00 10.86
N THR A 68 -6.51 -6.33 11.94
CA THR A 68 -7.40 -6.09 13.08
C THR A 68 -7.19 -4.69 13.62
N GLY A 69 -8.24 -4.06 14.12
CA GLY A 69 -8.15 -2.69 14.58
C GLY A 69 -9.50 -2.13 15.01
N PHE A 70 -9.64 -0.84 14.85
CA PHE A 70 -10.83 -0.10 15.21
C PHE A 70 -11.32 0.72 14.04
N PHE A 71 -12.62 0.68 13.81
CA PHE A 71 -13.33 1.54 12.89
C PHE A 71 -14.02 2.66 13.71
N TYR A 72 -13.78 3.88 13.28
CA TYR A 72 -14.41 5.09 13.77
C TYR A 72 -15.33 5.62 12.69
N ASN A 73 -16.60 5.85 13.01
CA ASN A 73 -17.58 6.41 12.08
C ASN A 73 -18.10 7.75 12.60
N HIS A 74 -18.14 8.71 11.71
CA HIS A 74 -18.80 10.00 11.91
C HIS A 74 -19.88 10.14 10.86
N GLU A 75 -21.13 10.04 11.26
CA GLU A 75 -22.30 10.15 10.41
C GLU A 75 -22.95 11.52 10.62
N ILE A 76 -23.09 12.27 9.53
CA ILE A 76 -23.83 13.55 9.53
C ILE A 76 -25.13 13.29 8.78
N MET A 77 -26.22 13.11 9.49
CA MET A 77 -27.55 13.03 8.88
C MET A 77 -28.07 14.43 8.56
N VAL A 78 -28.12 14.78 7.29
CA VAL A 78 -28.84 15.98 6.82
C VAL A 78 -30.18 15.53 6.23
N ARG A 79 -31.22 15.58 7.03
CA ARG A 79 -32.57 15.28 6.55
C ARG A 79 -33.22 16.57 6.07
N THR A 80 -33.39 16.70 4.75
CA THR A 80 -34.08 17.83 4.11
C THR A 80 -35.56 17.51 4.00
N ASN A 81 -36.35 17.78 5.00
CA ASN A 81 -37.76 18.17 4.94
C ASN A 81 -38.24 18.42 6.38
N SER A 82 -38.43 19.70 6.69
CA SER A 82 -39.11 20.30 7.84
C SER A 82 -38.66 19.98 9.29
N SER A 83 -37.63 19.18 9.54
CA SER A 83 -36.95 19.16 10.84
C SER A 83 -35.54 18.57 10.67
N SER A 84 -34.54 19.45 10.78
CA SER A 84 -33.11 19.03 10.79
C SER A 84 -32.78 18.41 12.14
N ILE A 85 -32.66 17.11 12.20
CA ILE A 85 -32.02 16.44 13.33
C ILE A 85 -30.57 16.20 12.90
N THR A 86 -29.68 17.08 13.32
CA THR A 86 -28.26 16.89 13.21
C THR A 86 -27.83 15.95 14.33
N GLY A 87 -27.77 14.68 14.06
CA GLY A 87 -27.28 13.66 15.00
C GLY A 87 -25.84 13.29 14.69
N ASN A 88 -24.89 13.71 15.50
CA ASN A 88 -23.52 13.19 15.47
C ASN A 88 -23.49 11.83 16.18
N ILE A 89 -23.51 10.74 15.43
CA ILE A 89 -23.35 9.41 16.00
C ILE A 89 -21.88 9.01 15.88
N LEU A 90 -21.17 9.08 16.99
CA LEU A 90 -19.81 8.59 17.13
C LEU A 90 -19.86 7.12 17.51
N ASN A 91 -19.42 6.25 16.62
CA ASN A 91 -19.34 4.82 16.86
C ASN A 91 -17.91 4.31 16.72
N TYR A 92 -17.48 3.55 17.73
CA TYR A 92 -16.26 2.77 17.70
C TYR A 92 -16.61 1.30 17.57
N LEU A 93 -16.15 0.65 16.51
CA LEU A 93 -16.35 -0.78 16.28
C LEU A 93 -15.01 -1.46 16.19
N PHE A 94 -14.92 -2.65 16.76
CA PHE A 94 -13.78 -3.52 16.47
C PHE A 94 -13.85 -3.95 15.01
N ALA A 95 -12.77 -3.76 14.27
CA ALA A 95 -12.67 -4.07 12.85
C ALA A 95 -11.70 -5.22 12.62
N TYR A 96 -12.07 -6.12 11.72
CA TYR A 96 -11.23 -7.20 11.22
C TYR A 96 -11.26 -7.19 9.70
N GLY A 97 -10.17 -7.63 9.08
CA GLY A 97 -10.09 -7.58 7.62
C GLY A 97 -9.23 -8.67 7.03
N LEU A 98 -9.49 -8.91 5.76
CA LEU A 98 -8.71 -9.80 4.90
C LEU A 98 -8.24 -9.03 3.68
N ARG A 99 -7.03 -9.34 3.21
CA ARG A 99 -6.42 -8.70 2.04
C ARG A 99 -5.87 -9.77 1.11
N PHE A 100 -6.16 -9.63 -0.17
CA PHE A 100 -5.61 -10.47 -1.23
C PHE A 100 -5.26 -9.64 -2.44
N GLY A 101 -4.09 -9.86 -3.04
CA GLY A 101 -3.66 -9.10 -4.20
C GLY A 101 -2.26 -9.44 -4.70
N TYR A 102 -1.62 -8.46 -5.29
CA TYR A 102 -0.28 -8.58 -5.83
C TYR A 102 0.54 -7.33 -5.50
N GLN A 103 1.78 -7.54 -5.06
CA GLN A 103 2.74 -6.45 -4.89
C GLN A 103 4.00 -6.67 -5.72
N THR A 104 4.68 -5.59 -6.08
CA THR A 104 5.94 -5.64 -6.82
C THR A 104 6.88 -4.52 -6.40
N PHE A 105 8.14 -4.89 -6.19
CA PHE A 105 9.28 -3.99 -5.97
C PHE A 105 10.21 -3.96 -7.18
N ARG A 106 9.76 -4.53 -8.32
CA ARG A 106 10.55 -4.52 -9.55
C ARG A 106 10.77 -3.10 -10.03
N PRO A 107 11.94 -2.83 -10.64
CA PRO A 107 12.26 -1.50 -11.16
C PRO A 107 11.18 -1.01 -12.12
N SER A 108 10.68 0.18 -11.85
CA SER A 108 9.78 0.93 -12.73
C SER A 108 10.54 2.12 -13.33
N PHE A 109 9.86 2.95 -14.12
CA PHE A 109 10.44 4.17 -14.69
C PHE A 109 11.15 5.07 -13.66
N PHE A 110 10.62 5.14 -12.43
CA PHE A 110 11.24 5.87 -11.31
C PHE A 110 12.48 5.17 -10.72
N ALA A 111 12.70 3.91 -11.01
CA ALA A 111 13.82 3.13 -10.49
C ALA A 111 15.19 3.56 -11.03
N ARG A 112 15.24 4.45 -12.02
CA ARG A 112 16.49 5.09 -12.45
C ARG A 112 17.08 6.04 -11.41
N LEU A 113 16.28 6.46 -10.43
CA LEU A 113 16.65 7.44 -9.41
C LEU A 113 16.88 6.80 -8.04
N VAL A 114 16.37 5.59 -7.81
CA VAL A 114 16.38 4.93 -6.50
C VAL A 114 16.75 3.46 -6.69
N ARG A 115 17.50 2.90 -5.74
CA ARG A 115 17.87 1.47 -5.75
C ARG A 115 16.63 0.58 -5.90
N PRO A 116 16.72 -0.55 -6.66
CA PRO A 116 15.68 -1.58 -6.64
C PRO A 116 15.45 -2.03 -5.19
N ASN A 117 14.28 -2.57 -4.89
CA ASN A 117 13.95 -3.03 -3.55
C ASN A 117 13.48 -1.95 -2.55
N ILE A 118 13.58 -0.65 -2.87
CA ILE A 118 13.10 0.45 -2.02
C ILE A 118 11.68 0.85 -2.39
N ILE A 119 11.41 1.04 -3.69
CA ILE A 119 10.12 1.48 -4.19
C ILE A 119 9.31 0.29 -4.69
N GLY A 120 8.09 0.19 -4.23
CA GLY A 120 7.13 -0.82 -4.65
C GLY A 120 5.76 -0.25 -4.96
N ARG A 121 4.93 -1.09 -5.50
CA ARG A 121 3.51 -0.83 -5.73
C ARG A 121 2.71 -2.08 -5.43
N ARG A 122 1.46 -1.89 -5.01
CA ARG A 122 0.56 -2.98 -4.64
C ARG A 122 -0.84 -2.69 -5.17
N ILE A 123 -1.51 -3.73 -5.69
CA ILE A 123 -2.93 -3.71 -6.03
C ILE A 123 -3.56 -4.88 -5.28
N TYR A 124 -4.66 -4.63 -4.57
CA TYR A 124 -5.28 -5.64 -3.74
C TYR A 124 -6.76 -5.36 -3.50
N ILE A 125 -7.51 -6.44 -3.29
CA ILE A 125 -8.86 -6.38 -2.74
C ILE A 125 -8.74 -6.53 -1.22
N GLN A 126 -9.47 -5.70 -0.50
CA GLN A 126 -9.51 -5.73 0.96
C GLN A 126 -10.96 -5.74 1.42
N TYR A 127 -11.27 -6.71 2.26
CA TYR A 127 -12.50 -6.76 3.03
C TYR A 127 -12.23 -6.24 4.45
N TYR A 128 -13.12 -5.42 4.95
CA TYR A 128 -13.21 -5.09 6.37
C TYR A 128 -14.61 -5.35 6.87
N GLY A 129 -14.73 -6.01 8.05
CA GLY A 129 -15.94 -6.17 8.82
C GLY A 129 -15.76 -5.52 10.18
N GLY A 130 -16.79 -4.85 10.68
CA GLY A 130 -16.87 -4.37 12.05
C GLY A 130 -17.87 -5.19 12.82
N ALA A 131 -17.48 -5.65 14.02
CA ALA A 131 -18.39 -6.37 14.90
C ALA A 131 -19.60 -5.49 15.28
N PRO A 132 -20.83 -5.96 15.09
CA PRO A 132 -22.00 -5.16 15.37
C PRO A 132 -22.08 -4.83 16.85
N LYS A 133 -22.32 -3.56 17.17
CA LYS A 133 -22.53 -3.07 18.52
C LYS A 133 -23.99 -2.65 18.69
N LYS A 134 -24.65 -3.10 19.75
CA LYS A 134 -25.99 -2.64 20.10
C LYS A 134 -25.91 -1.16 20.44
N ALA A 135 -26.56 -0.32 19.64
CA ALA A 135 -26.86 1.09 19.94
C ALA A 135 -28.36 1.18 20.22
N GLY A 136 -28.80 2.11 21.03
CA GLY A 136 -30.14 2.15 21.65
C GLY A 136 -31.36 1.85 20.76
N PHE A 137 -31.24 1.98 19.43
CA PHE A 137 -32.33 1.70 18.48
C PHE A 137 -31.98 0.60 17.45
N GLY A 138 -30.92 -0.18 17.65
CA GLY A 138 -30.54 -1.24 16.72
C GLY A 138 -29.09 -1.66 16.85
N SER A 139 -28.63 -2.51 15.93
CA SER A 139 -27.25 -2.96 15.83
C SER A 139 -26.56 -2.16 14.73
N VAL A 140 -25.54 -1.38 15.06
CA VAL A 140 -24.71 -0.67 14.09
C VAL A 140 -23.57 -1.58 13.66
N GLY A 141 -23.43 -1.80 12.38
CA GLY A 141 -22.35 -2.60 11.81
C GLY A 141 -21.66 -1.88 10.68
N PHE A 142 -20.53 -2.44 10.26
CA PHE A 142 -19.72 -1.94 9.18
C PHE A 142 -19.19 -3.10 8.35
N GLN A 143 -19.26 -2.98 7.03
CA GLN A 143 -18.60 -3.86 6.08
C GLN A 143 -18.10 -3.05 4.89
N SER A 144 -16.94 -3.42 4.37
CA SER A 144 -16.45 -2.84 3.12
C SER A 144 -15.69 -3.84 2.29
N VAL A 145 -15.82 -3.70 0.97
CA VAL A 145 -14.99 -4.40 -0.02
C VAL A 145 -14.40 -3.35 -0.94
N MET A 146 -13.09 -3.21 -0.93
CA MET A 146 -12.37 -2.16 -1.64
C MET A 146 -11.29 -2.75 -2.52
N LEU A 147 -11.21 -2.28 -3.77
CA LEU A 147 -10.04 -2.44 -4.62
C LEU A 147 -9.09 -1.29 -4.34
N ASN A 148 -7.88 -1.58 -3.92
CA ASN A 148 -6.89 -0.60 -3.48
C ASN A 148 -5.64 -0.65 -4.36
N GLY A 149 -5.01 0.51 -4.56
CA GLY A 149 -3.70 0.65 -5.15
C GLY A 149 -2.80 1.48 -4.24
N ASP A 150 -1.68 0.90 -3.82
CA ASP A 150 -0.73 1.56 -2.92
C ASP A 150 0.64 1.71 -3.57
N PHE A 151 1.30 2.80 -3.24
CA PHE A 151 2.72 3.03 -3.44
C PHE A 151 3.45 2.67 -2.14
N LEU A 152 4.52 1.86 -2.26
CA LEU A 152 5.26 1.32 -1.13
C LEU A 152 6.68 1.90 -1.10
N LEU A 153 7.19 2.15 0.11
CA LEU A 153 8.58 2.51 0.37
C LEU A 153 9.12 1.58 1.45
N ASP A 154 10.26 0.93 1.20
CA ASP A 154 10.92 0.02 2.15
C ASP A 154 12.42 0.31 2.18
N PHE A 155 12.92 0.81 3.30
CA PHE A 155 14.34 1.09 3.52
C PHE A 155 14.98 -0.05 4.32
N PRO A 156 16.11 -0.62 3.88
CA PRO A 156 16.83 -1.62 4.66
C PRO A 156 17.35 -1.01 5.96
N LEU A 157 17.24 -1.76 7.05
CA LEU A 157 17.79 -1.39 8.36
C LEU A 157 19.13 -2.10 8.56
N PRO A 158 20.27 -1.44 8.26
CA PRO A 158 21.58 -2.10 8.28
C PRO A 158 22.03 -2.52 9.67
N PHE A 159 21.52 -1.88 10.72
CA PHE A 159 21.92 -2.11 12.11
C PHE A 159 21.23 -3.32 12.76
N VAL A 160 20.10 -3.79 12.22
CA VAL A 160 19.28 -4.84 12.84
C VAL A 160 19.38 -6.16 12.09
N GLY A 161 19.95 -6.17 10.90
CA GLY A 161 20.14 -7.38 10.09
C GLY A 161 19.88 -7.18 8.60
N LYS A 162 20.41 -8.09 7.80
CA LYS A 162 20.35 -8.01 6.33
C LYS A 162 18.94 -8.17 5.73
N TYR A 163 17.95 -8.57 6.53
CA TYR A 163 16.62 -8.99 6.08
C TYR A 163 15.48 -8.23 6.73
N LEU A 164 15.80 -7.08 7.35
CA LEU A 164 14.80 -6.22 7.98
C LEU A 164 14.69 -4.89 7.23
N TYR A 165 13.46 -4.50 6.92
CA TYR A 165 13.16 -3.24 6.24
C TYR A 165 12.09 -2.49 7.01
N MET A 166 12.25 -1.20 7.15
CA MET A 166 11.23 -0.30 7.66
C MET A 166 10.78 0.62 6.54
N GLY A 167 9.50 0.84 6.45
CA GLY A 167 8.96 1.66 5.39
C GLY A 167 7.58 2.20 5.69
N GLY A 168 6.96 2.70 4.63
CA GLY A 168 5.61 3.20 4.67
C GLY A 168 4.91 2.97 3.34
N TYR A 169 3.66 3.31 3.31
CA TYR A 169 2.87 3.28 2.09
C TYR A 169 1.77 4.31 2.12
N MET A 170 1.33 4.68 0.93
CA MET A 170 0.13 5.48 0.72
C MET A 170 -0.58 5.01 -0.53
N GLY A 171 -1.89 5.17 -0.57
CA GLY A 171 -2.68 4.74 -1.70
C GLY A 171 -4.13 5.17 -1.66
N LEU A 172 -4.84 4.74 -2.67
CA LEU A 172 -6.26 5.02 -2.87
C LEU A 172 -7.00 3.71 -3.10
N GLY A 173 -8.28 3.71 -2.75
CA GLY A 173 -9.17 2.58 -3.02
C GLY A 173 -10.55 3.03 -3.46
N LEU A 174 -11.21 2.15 -4.19
CA LEU A 174 -12.60 2.29 -4.64
C LEU A 174 -13.35 0.99 -4.33
N GLY A 175 -14.61 1.10 -3.92
CA GLY A 175 -15.40 -0.09 -3.65
C GLY A 175 -16.76 0.19 -3.05
N VAL A 176 -17.27 -0.78 -2.33
CA VAL A 176 -18.58 -0.72 -1.69
C VAL A 176 -18.40 -0.74 -0.18
N VAL A 177 -19.14 0.12 0.48
CA VAL A 177 -19.19 0.23 1.94
C VAL A 177 -20.64 0.12 2.37
N ALA A 178 -20.90 -0.75 3.31
CA ALA A 178 -22.19 -0.89 3.99
C ALA A 178 -22.01 -0.54 5.47
N HIS A 179 -22.79 0.40 5.94
CA HIS A 179 -22.70 0.88 7.33
C HIS A 179 -24.08 1.21 7.90
N GLY A 180 -24.11 1.47 9.21
CA GLY A 180 -25.31 1.91 9.91
C GLY A 180 -26.23 0.77 10.33
N VAL A 181 -27.43 1.13 10.76
CA VAL A 181 -28.44 0.20 11.31
C VAL A 181 -29.09 -0.63 10.19
N ASN A 182 -29.27 -0.05 9.02
CA ASN A 182 -29.94 -0.68 7.88
C ASN A 182 -28.99 -1.32 6.87
N TYR A 183 -27.69 -1.27 7.10
CA TYR A 183 -26.67 -1.80 6.17
C TYR A 183 -26.86 -1.34 4.72
N THR A 184 -27.08 -0.06 4.53
CA THR A 184 -27.18 0.48 3.19
C THR A 184 -25.82 0.40 2.51
N ALA A 185 -25.75 -0.28 1.39
CA ALA A 185 -24.52 -0.43 0.61
C ALA A 185 -24.35 0.74 -0.34
N GLU A 186 -23.23 1.42 -0.28
CA GLU A 186 -22.91 2.61 -1.07
C GLU A 186 -21.52 2.50 -1.72
N TRP A 187 -21.37 3.17 -2.85
CA TRP A 187 -20.04 3.35 -3.43
C TRP A 187 -19.22 4.29 -2.57
N GLY A 188 -17.99 3.86 -2.30
CA GLY A 188 -17.06 4.63 -1.49
C GLY A 188 -15.65 4.64 -2.06
N MET A 189 -14.87 5.59 -1.59
CA MET A 189 -13.44 5.66 -1.81
C MET A 189 -12.70 5.60 -0.50
N SER A 190 -11.44 5.18 -0.57
CA SER A 190 -10.54 5.22 0.57
C SER A 190 -9.23 5.90 0.23
N PHE A 191 -8.68 6.58 1.23
CA PHE A 191 -7.27 6.95 1.28
C PHE A 191 -6.58 6.06 2.31
N ASN A 192 -5.49 5.42 1.90
CA ASN A 192 -4.73 4.49 2.71
C ASN A 192 -3.36 5.08 2.99
N ALA A 193 -2.91 5.02 4.24
CA ALA A 193 -1.54 5.34 4.60
C ALA A 193 -1.09 4.45 5.76
N GLY A 194 0.20 4.16 5.85
CA GLY A 194 0.68 3.35 6.96
C GLY A 194 2.18 3.23 7.03
N LEU A 195 2.62 2.64 8.13
CA LEU A 195 3.99 2.22 8.36
C LEU A 195 4.08 0.71 8.21
N ALA A 196 5.25 0.23 7.80
CA ALA A 196 5.47 -1.19 7.57
C ALA A 196 6.84 -1.64 8.05
N LEU A 197 6.89 -2.86 8.57
CA LEU A 197 8.09 -3.59 8.89
C LEU A 197 8.10 -4.88 8.08
N THR A 198 9.05 -5.00 7.14
CA THR A 198 9.20 -6.20 6.32
C THR A 198 10.35 -7.05 6.85
N VAL A 199 10.06 -8.32 7.16
CA VAL A 199 11.01 -9.29 7.75
C VAL A 199 11.18 -10.45 6.77
N LEU A 200 12.43 -10.84 6.54
CA LEU A 200 12.78 -11.95 5.62
C LEU A 200 12.12 -11.79 4.24
N GLU A 201 11.95 -10.52 3.80
CA GLU A 201 11.46 -10.15 2.47
C GLU A 201 10.00 -10.53 2.17
N LYS A 202 9.46 -11.54 2.86
CA LYS A 202 8.12 -12.09 2.61
C LYS A 202 7.08 -11.75 3.67
N ASN A 203 7.52 -11.46 4.90
CA ASN A 203 6.63 -11.19 6.02
C ASN A 203 6.55 -9.69 6.25
N ARG A 204 5.36 -9.13 6.26
CA ARG A 204 5.15 -7.69 6.41
C ARG A 204 4.12 -7.41 7.50
N ILE A 205 4.53 -6.67 8.51
CA ILE A 205 3.66 -6.15 9.57
C ILE A 205 3.37 -4.70 9.23
N GLU A 206 2.10 -4.31 9.25
CA GLU A 206 1.67 -2.96 8.87
C GLU A 206 0.82 -2.32 9.96
N PHE A 207 1.07 -1.05 10.20
CA PHE A 207 0.15 -0.16 10.90
C PHE A 207 -0.56 0.67 9.85
N GLU A 208 -1.84 0.41 9.66
CA GLU A 208 -2.67 1.05 8.64
C GLU A 208 -3.58 2.11 9.24
N PHE A 209 -3.62 3.25 8.60
CA PHE A 209 -4.65 4.26 8.77
C PHE A 209 -5.38 4.43 7.44
N LYS A 210 -6.70 4.23 7.46
CA LYS A 210 -7.54 4.31 6.28
C LYS A 210 -8.70 5.25 6.55
N ILE A 211 -8.87 6.25 5.67
CA ILE A 211 -10.05 7.12 5.65
C ILE A 211 -10.99 6.60 4.57
N LEU A 212 -12.24 6.45 4.92
CA LEU A 212 -13.31 6.03 4.03
C LEU A 212 -14.30 7.17 3.86
N ASN A 213 -14.79 7.36 2.64
CA ASN A 213 -15.80 8.34 2.33
C ASN A 213 -16.76 7.79 1.27
N ASN A 214 -18.03 8.15 1.32
CA ASN A 214 -18.95 7.81 0.25
C ASN A 214 -18.84 8.80 -0.92
N PHE A 215 -19.26 8.35 -2.10
CA PHE A 215 -19.37 9.18 -3.30
C PHE A 215 -20.80 9.72 -3.43
N PRO A 216 -21.09 10.95 -3.02
CA PRO A 216 -22.44 11.52 -3.13
C PRO A 216 -22.90 11.69 -4.58
N PHE A 217 -21.96 11.71 -5.55
CA PHE A 217 -22.27 11.87 -6.98
C PHE A 217 -22.85 10.61 -7.65
N LEU A 218 -22.68 9.43 -7.04
CA LEU A 218 -23.16 8.16 -7.57
C LEU A 218 -24.43 7.67 -6.90
N GLN A 219 -24.95 8.43 -5.92
CA GLN A 219 -26.20 8.11 -5.25
C GLN A 219 -27.39 8.61 -6.05
N SER A 220 -28.28 7.66 -6.41
CA SER A 220 -29.51 7.94 -7.16
C SER A 220 -30.62 8.53 -6.30
N ASN A 221 -30.46 8.63 -4.99
CA ASN A 221 -31.51 9.04 -4.05
C ASN A 221 -31.34 10.48 -3.57
N SER A 222 -32.46 11.17 -3.41
CA SER A 222 -32.58 12.58 -3.03
C SER A 222 -32.10 12.95 -1.62
N SER A 223 -31.69 12.01 -0.81
CA SER A 223 -31.06 12.26 0.49
C SER A 223 -29.54 12.25 0.33
N LYS A 224 -28.91 13.43 0.27
CA LYS A 224 -27.45 13.57 0.26
C LYS A 224 -26.90 13.35 1.67
N GLU A 225 -26.79 12.10 2.07
CA GLU A 225 -26.09 11.73 3.29
C GLU A 225 -24.60 11.60 2.97
N THR A 226 -23.78 12.49 3.51
CA THR A 226 -22.32 12.35 3.47
C THR A 226 -21.85 11.78 4.78
N TRP A 227 -21.11 10.70 4.71
CA TRP A 227 -20.43 10.14 5.87
C TRP A 227 -18.95 9.97 5.60
N TRP A 228 -18.17 9.95 6.64
CA TRP A 228 -16.78 9.53 6.58
C TRP A 228 -16.47 8.63 7.77
N GLY A 229 -15.54 7.72 7.56
CA GLY A 229 -15.07 6.82 8.59
C GLY A 229 -13.56 6.69 8.54
N ALA A 230 -12.97 6.29 9.64
CA ALA A 230 -11.55 6.01 9.72
C ALA A 230 -11.31 4.63 10.33
N ILE A 231 -10.33 3.91 9.80
CA ILE A 231 -9.86 2.64 10.35
C ILE A 231 -8.41 2.84 10.78
N ALA A 232 -8.12 2.49 12.03
CA ALA A 232 -6.76 2.32 12.52
C ALA A 232 -6.55 0.84 12.81
N SER A 233 -5.61 0.20 12.11
CA SER A 233 -5.41 -1.26 12.23
C SER A 233 -3.95 -1.65 12.23
N ILE A 234 -3.70 -2.84 12.78
CA ILE A 234 -2.46 -3.57 12.62
C ILE A 234 -2.76 -4.79 11.74
N GLY A 235 -1.86 -5.06 10.80
CA GLY A 235 -2.01 -6.17 9.88
C GLY A 235 -0.74 -6.98 9.72
N TYR A 236 -0.92 -8.22 9.32
CA TYR A 236 0.15 -9.09 8.86
C TYR A 236 -0.14 -9.50 7.42
N GLN A 237 0.90 -9.46 6.58
CA GLN A 237 0.83 -9.86 5.18
C GLN A 237 1.98 -10.80 4.85
N TYR A 238 1.70 -11.85 4.10
CA TYR A 238 2.68 -12.76 3.54
C TYR A 238 2.73 -12.62 2.02
N VAL A 239 3.95 -12.72 1.45
CA VAL A 239 4.22 -12.70 0.00
C VAL A 239 4.62 -14.10 -0.43
N PHE A 240 3.92 -14.65 -1.41
CA PHE A 240 4.17 -15.97 -1.99
C PHE A 240 5.22 -15.97 -3.09
#